data_8a6b2ad6943c139d0f2ed5d1a0950857
#
_entry.id   8a6b2ad6943c139d0f2ed5d1a0950857
#
_cell.length_a   1.000
_cell.length_b   1.000
_cell.length_c   1.000
_cell.angle_alpha   90.00
_cell.angle_beta   90.00
_cell.angle_gamma   90.00
#
_symmetry.space_group_name_H-M   'P 1'
#
loop_
_entity.id
_entity.type
_entity.pdbx_description
1 polymer ?
#
loop_
_entity_poly.entity_id
_entity_poly.type
_entity_poly.pdbx_seq_one_letter_code
_entity_poly.pdbx_strand_id
1 'polypeptide(L)'
;MKKILVRAPFLTQSGYGEHGRFVLRALRAYEEFFDIYALPINWGNTGWLWEDTAEREWFDQIISKTVVYNNAKPAYDISVQVTIPNEWQKLAPINVGVTAGIEVTKVAHQWIEKSLLMDRIVTPSQFAADIYQNTKCSVKSNETGEINNDFKTPVPFHVVHYPYKSDVKEEKVNLSLEYDFNFLTVAQWGPRKNINNLVTWFVEEFIDQEVGLVCKLQVHKNCYMDRGVAHAQLKGLLAKYPDRKCKVYLLHGHLKDEEMLSLYKNDKIKAFLTTTHGEGFGLPIFDAVCNDMPVIAPDWSGHLDFLYMPTKSKKGKTKNKAMYAKIDYTLAPVPKEVVWDGVLIAESQWCEPQQGSFKIKMREVKKDYSRFKSDAKKLGKYIRETFSADKKYKEMAEVLAGESLEKIDLTDIPKISIITSVFNGDDHIEHFMEDIVNQTIFKEKCELILINANSPGNEEEIINKYIEKYPDNIVYKRLEKDPGIYSVWNMAVDMATGEYLTNANLDDRHAPWAYEKQAAALLRSPGSDLVYADMLITEQPNETWSANSSNGKQYNFPDFSYDNLKMVNMPHAAPMWRKSMHDKYGKFNEKYGSAGDWE
;
A
#
# COMPACT_ATOMS: atom_id res chain seq x y z
N MET A 1 10.08 -1.20 -16.26
CA MET A 1 9.20 -1.40 -15.08
C MET A 1 8.32 -2.62 -15.32
N LYS A 2 8.06 -3.45 -14.31
CA LYS A 2 7.14 -4.59 -14.44
C LYS A 2 5.69 -4.11 -14.41
N LYS A 3 4.88 -4.52 -15.38
CA LYS A 3 3.43 -4.22 -15.41
C LYS A 3 2.71 -5.14 -14.42
N ILE A 4 2.17 -4.57 -13.36
CA ILE A 4 1.54 -5.32 -12.27
C ILE A 4 0.05 -4.99 -12.13
N LEU A 5 -0.81 -6.02 -12.26
CA LEU A 5 -2.25 -5.90 -12.05
C LEU A 5 -2.61 -6.29 -10.62
N VAL A 6 -3.21 -5.38 -9.87
CA VAL A 6 -3.78 -5.66 -8.55
C VAL A 6 -5.29 -5.81 -8.65
N ARG A 7 -5.81 -7.03 -8.45
CA ARG A 7 -7.24 -7.33 -8.36
C ARG A 7 -7.62 -7.49 -6.89
N ALA A 8 -8.36 -6.53 -6.34
CA ALA A 8 -8.62 -6.46 -4.90
C ALA A 8 -9.87 -5.63 -4.56
N PRO A 9 -10.51 -5.82 -3.41
CA PRO A 9 -11.64 -5.00 -2.96
C PRO A 9 -11.18 -3.69 -2.27
N PHE A 10 -10.15 -3.03 -2.77
CA PHE A 10 -9.47 -1.90 -2.11
C PHE A 10 -10.34 -0.65 -1.92
N LEU A 11 -11.48 -0.54 -2.62
CA LEU A 11 -12.47 0.51 -2.43
C LEU A 11 -13.50 0.19 -1.32
N THR A 12 -13.39 -0.96 -0.63
CA THR A 12 -14.35 -1.36 0.39
C THR A 12 -13.86 -1.09 1.81
N GLN A 13 -14.80 -0.82 2.72
CA GLN A 13 -14.55 -0.68 4.15
C GLN A 13 -14.53 -2.06 4.84
N SER A 14 -13.58 -2.90 4.46
CA SER A 14 -13.41 -4.26 4.96
C SER A 14 -11.95 -4.57 5.28
N GLY A 15 -11.70 -5.67 6.00
CA GLY A 15 -10.34 -6.16 6.25
C GLY A 15 -9.59 -6.51 4.96
N TYR A 16 -10.27 -7.14 3.99
CA TYR A 16 -9.70 -7.38 2.67
C TYR A 16 -9.52 -6.09 1.85
N GLY A 17 -10.38 -5.09 2.05
CA GLY A 17 -10.20 -3.76 1.48
C GLY A 17 -8.90 -3.11 1.98
N GLU A 18 -8.66 -3.17 3.29
CA GLU A 18 -7.40 -2.66 3.86
C GLU A 18 -6.19 -3.46 3.41
N HIS A 19 -6.32 -4.78 3.23
CA HIS A 19 -5.25 -5.61 2.66
C HIS A 19 -4.92 -5.20 1.21
N GLY A 20 -5.94 -4.96 0.39
CA GLY A 20 -5.76 -4.44 -0.97
C GLY A 20 -5.08 -3.07 -1.00
N ARG A 21 -5.48 -2.16 -0.11
CA ARG A 21 -4.83 -0.84 0.04
C ARG A 21 -3.39 -0.96 0.52
N PHE A 22 -3.10 -1.87 1.44
CA PHE A 22 -1.72 -2.14 1.87
C PHE A 22 -0.85 -2.60 0.70
N VAL A 23 -1.32 -3.53 -0.13
CA VAL A 23 -0.62 -3.97 -1.36
C VAL A 23 -0.36 -2.79 -2.29
N LEU A 24 -1.39 -1.98 -2.57
CA LEU A 24 -1.26 -0.82 -3.46
C LEU A 24 -0.32 0.26 -2.89
N ARG A 25 -0.37 0.55 -1.60
CA ARG A 25 0.56 1.49 -0.92
C ARG A 25 2.01 0.99 -0.98
N ALA A 26 2.22 -0.32 -0.81
CA ALA A 26 3.54 -0.92 -0.93
C ALA A 26 4.10 -0.80 -2.35
N LEU A 27 3.28 -1.07 -3.37
CA LEU A 27 3.68 -0.89 -4.77
C LEU A 27 3.94 0.58 -5.10
N ARG A 28 3.10 1.51 -4.62
CA ARG A 28 3.29 2.96 -4.80
C ARG A 28 4.59 3.44 -4.16
N ALA A 29 4.96 2.91 -2.99
CA ALA A 29 6.22 3.23 -2.34
C ALA A 29 7.47 2.75 -3.13
N TYR A 30 7.28 1.88 -4.11
CA TYR A 30 8.28 1.31 -5.02
C TYR A 30 7.85 1.45 -6.49
N GLU A 31 7.12 2.52 -6.83
CA GLU A 31 6.58 2.74 -8.18
C GLU A 31 7.66 2.87 -9.26
N GLU A 32 8.92 3.15 -8.88
CA GLU A 32 10.04 3.12 -9.81
C GLU A 32 10.35 1.74 -10.40
N PHE A 33 9.84 0.67 -9.79
CA PHE A 33 9.98 -0.71 -10.26
C PHE A 33 8.74 -1.23 -10.96
N PHE A 34 7.56 -0.61 -10.71
CA PHE A 34 6.26 -1.12 -11.12
C PHE A 34 5.45 -0.11 -11.93
N ASP A 35 4.92 -0.58 -13.03
CA ASP A 35 3.82 0.07 -13.74
C ASP A 35 2.51 -0.52 -13.21
N ILE A 36 1.81 0.26 -12.34
CA ILE A 36 0.71 -0.23 -11.50
C ILE A 36 -0.63 -0.10 -12.21
N TYR A 37 -1.38 -1.20 -12.25
CA TYR A 37 -2.76 -1.31 -12.72
C TYR A 37 -3.64 -1.87 -11.62
N ALA A 38 -4.89 -1.42 -11.49
CA ALA A 38 -5.78 -1.87 -10.42
C ALA A 38 -7.19 -2.15 -10.92
N LEU A 39 -7.72 -3.30 -10.52
CA LEU A 39 -9.08 -3.75 -10.80
C LEU A 39 -9.84 -3.92 -9.47
N PRO A 40 -10.75 -2.98 -9.13
CA PRO A 40 -11.55 -3.10 -7.93
C PRO A 40 -12.60 -4.22 -8.08
N ILE A 41 -12.81 -4.96 -7.00
CA ILE A 41 -13.86 -5.98 -6.91
C ILE A 41 -14.79 -5.71 -5.74
N ASN A 42 -16.00 -6.24 -5.82
CA ASN A 42 -16.97 -6.18 -4.73
C ASN A 42 -16.55 -7.11 -3.58
N TRP A 43 -16.96 -6.77 -2.36
CA TRP A 43 -16.70 -7.59 -1.18
C TRP A 43 -17.91 -7.63 -0.26
N GLY A 44 -18.75 -8.64 -0.42
CA GLY A 44 -19.93 -8.86 0.40
C GLY A 44 -20.80 -7.61 0.64
N ASN A 45 -21.44 -7.54 1.80
CA ASN A 45 -22.24 -6.40 2.25
C ASN A 45 -21.40 -5.40 3.05
N THR A 46 -20.41 -4.77 2.42
CA THR A 46 -19.54 -3.77 3.07
C THR A 46 -19.83 -2.36 2.55
N GLY A 47 -19.43 -1.34 3.33
CA GLY A 47 -19.40 0.05 2.87
C GLY A 47 -18.29 0.26 1.82
N TRP A 48 -18.39 1.37 1.08
CA TRP A 48 -17.38 1.83 0.13
C TRP A 48 -16.66 3.05 0.67
N LEU A 49 -15.43 3.25 0.23
CA LEU A 49 -14.71 4.51 0.43
C LEU A 49 -15.40 5.60 -0.41
N TRP A 50 -15.85 6.63 0.24
CA TRP A 50 -16.60 7.73 -0.38
C TRP A 50 -15.92 9.09 -0.18
N GLU A 51 -14.86 9.14 0.60
CA GLU A 51 -14.13 10.37 0.91
C GLU A 51 -13.18 10.73 -0.23
N ASP A 52 -13.16 12.02 -0.59
CA ASP A 52 -12.22 12.59 -1.55
C ASP A 52 -10.89 12.85 -0.84
N THR A 53 -10.00 11.88 -0.95
CA THR A 53 -8.63 11.96 -0.41
C THR A 53 -7.63 11.80 -1.55
N ALA A 54 -6.41 12.30 -1.39
CA ALA A 54 -5.32 12.12 -2.37
C ALA A 54 -5.04 10.64 -2.69
N GLU A 55 -5.28 9.73 -1.71
CA GLU A 55 -5.18 8.29 -1.97
C GLU A 55 -6.33 7.80 -2.85
N ARG A 56 -7.56 8.30 -2.64
CA ARG A 56 -8.72 7.94 -3.45
C ARG A 56 -8.57 8.46 -4.89
N GLU A 57 -8.10 9.68 -5.07
CA GLU A 57 -7.81 10.24 -6.39
C GLU A 57 -6.78 9.39 -7.14
N TRP A 58 -5.72 8.96 -6.45
CA TRP A 58 -4.74 8.05 -7.05
C TRP A 58 -5.35 6.69 -7.42
N PHE A 59 -6.24 6.11 -6.61
CA PHE A 59 -6.97 4.89 -6.99
C PHE A 59 -7.79 5.10 -8.26
N ASP A 60 -8.50 6.22 -8.37
CA ASP A 60 -9.32 6.51 -9.54
C ASP A 60 -8.45 6.68 -10.81
N GLN A 61 -7.27 7.27 -10.69
CA GLN A 61 -6.29 7.38 -11.79
C GLN A 61 -5.82 6.00 -12.27
N ILE A 62 -5.36 5.13 -11.36
CA ILE A 62 -4.88 3.80 -11.76
C ILE A 62 -6.01 2.89 -12.26
N ILE A 63 -7.25 3.05 -11.77
CA ILE A 63 -8.43 2.36 -12.31
C ILE A 63 -8.69 2.82 -13.75
N SER A 64 -8.73 4.13 -13.99
CA SER A 64 -8.94 4.72 -15.31
C SER A 64 -7.87 4.26 -16.31
N LYS A 65 -6.61 4.29 -15.91
CA LYS A 65 -5.48 3.73 -16.67
C LYS A 65 -5.69 2.25 -17.00
N THR A 66 -6.16 1.45 -16.02
CA THR A 66 -6.41 0.02 -16.21
C THR A 66 -7.52 -0.23 -17.23
N VAL A 67 -8.61 0.55 -17.18
CA VAL A 67 -9.72 0.45 -18.14
C VAL A 67 -9.23 0.73 -19.56
N VAL A 68 -8.45 1.80 -19.75
CA VAL A 68 -7.87 2.14 -21.06
C VAL A 68 -6.95 1.02 -21.56
N TYR A 69 -6.04 0.54 -20.73
CA TYR A 69 -5.09 -0.51 -21.08
C TYR A 69 -5.78 -1.83 -21.44
N ASN A 70 -6.83 -2.21 -20.70
CA ASN A 70 -7.60 -3.44 -20.96
C ASN A 70 -8.31 -3.45 -22.32
N ASN A 71 -8.61 -2.29 -22.90
CA ASN A 71 -9.20 -2.20 -24.25
C ASN A 71 -8.18 -2.48 -25.38
N ALA A 72 -6.88 -2.46 -25.08
CA ALA A 72 -5.78 -2.58 -26.02
C ALA A 72 -5.06 -3.95 -26.02
N LYS A 73 -5.72 -5.05 -25.57
CA LYS A 73 -5.13 -6.38 -25.39
C LYS A 73 -3.97 -6.36 -24.37
N PRO A 74 -4.27 -6.24 -23.08
CA PRO A 74 -3.29 -6.08 -22.03
C PRO A 74 -2.38 -7.30 -21.89
N ALA A 75 -1.11 -7.04 -21.60
CA ALA A 75 -0.13 -8.04 -21.19
C ALA A 75 0.51 -7.58 -19.87
N TYR A 76 0.07 -8.17 -18.77
CA TYR A 76 0.65 -7.94 -17.46
C TYR A 76 1.77 -8.94 -17.19
N ASP A 77 2.85 -8.51 -16.54
CA ASP A 77 3.94 -9.39 -16.11
C ASP A 77 3.56 -10.15 -14.83
N ILE A 78 2.88 -9.45 -13.92
CA ILE A 78 2.49 -9.98 -12.61
C ILE A 78 1.02 -9.68 -12.35
N SER A 79 0.26 -10.65 -11.83
CA SER A 79 -1.03 -10.40 -11.20
C SER A 79 -0.95 -10.61 -9.71
N VAL A 80 -1.55 -9.70 -8.93
CA VAL A 80 -1.70 -9.79 -7.48
C VAL A 80 -3.19 -9.82 -7.15
N GLN A 81 -3.65 -10.90 -6.54
CA GLN A 81 -5.06 -11.12 -6.28
C GLN A 81 -5.34 -11.19 -4.78
N VAL A 82 -5.91 -10.11 -4.23
CA VAL A 82 -6.21 -9.97 -2.81
C VAL A 82 -7.65 -10.37 -2.55
N THR A 83 -7.89 -11.66 -2.41
CA THR A 83 -9.22 -12.26 -2.23
C THR A 83 -9.14 -13.56 -1.44
N ILE A 84 -10.30 -14.20 -1.19
CA ILE A 84 -10.31 -15.60 -0.80
C ILE A 84 -9.82 -16.47 -1.97
N PRO A 85 -9.09 -17.55 -1.71
CA PRO A 85 -8.48 -18.39 -2.75
C PRO A 85 -9.44 -18.94 -3.80
N ASN A 86 -10.72 -19.14 -3.46
CA ASN A 86 -11.75 -19.58 -4.42
C ASN A 86 -11.83 -18.71 -5.68
N GLU A 87 -11.48 -17.43 -5.57
CA GLU A 87 -11.57 -16.45 -6.66
C GLU A 87 -10.28 -16.29 -7.47
N TRP A 88 -9.21 -16.97 -7.10
CA TRP A 88 -7.92 -16.87 -7.77
C TRP A 88 -7.96 -17.45 -9.19
N GLN A 89 -7.28 -16.79 -10.10
CA GLN A 89 -7.22 -17.12 -11.53
C GLN A 89 -5.80 -16.90 -12.07
N LYS A 90 -5.46 -17.54 -13.19
CA LYS A 90 -4.26 -17.18 -13.94
C LYS A 90 -4.56 -15.96 -14.81
N LEU A 91 -3.96 -14.80 -14.47
CA LEU A 91 -4.18 -13.52 -15.14
C LEU A 91 -2.90 -12.95 -15.76
N ALA A 92 -1.75 -13.51 -15.43
CA ALA A 92 -0.44 -13.09 -15.91
C ALA A 92 0.52 -14.29 -15.94
N PRO A 93 1.72 -14.17 -16.50
CA PRO A 93 2.78 -15.18 -16.39
C PRO A 93 3.14 -15.49 -14.93
N ILE A 94 3.21 -14.46 -14.06
CA ILE A 94 3.42 -14.62 -12.61
C ILE A 94 2.15 -14.23 -11.87
N ASN A 95 1.66 -15.10 -10.99
CA ASN A 95 0.43 -14.87 -10.23
C ASN A 95 0.71 -14.98 -8.73
N VAL A 96 0.37 -13.93 -7.99
CA VAL A 96 0.55 -13.86 -6.54
C VAL A 96 -0.81 -13.83 -5.85
N GLY A 97 -1.09 -14.84 -5.03
CA GLY A 97 -2.27 -14.88 -4.18
C GLY A 97 -2.01 -14.16 -2.86
N VAL A 98 -2.90 -13.25 -2.48
CA VAL A 98 -2.84 -12.57 -1.18
C VAL A 98 -4.13 -12.83 -0.43
N THR A 99 -4.05 -13.46 0.74
CA THR A 99 -5.23 -13.84 1.52
C THR A 99 -5.02 -13.60 3.02
N ALA A 100 -6.09 -13.20 3.72
CA ALA A 100 -6.07 -13.11 5.18
C ALA A 100 -6.04 -14.49 5.87
N GLY A 101 -6.15 -15.56 5.10
CA GLY A 101 -6.31 -16.92 5.63
C GLY A 101 -7.72 -17.19 6.14
N ILE A 102 -7.84 -18.21 6.95
CA ILE A 102 -9.09 -18.61 7.62
C ILE A 102 -8.80 -18.83 9.11
N GLU A 103 -9.73 -18.44 9.95
CA GLU A 103 -9.53 -18.44 11.41
C GLU A 103 -10.02 -19.77 12.05
N VAL A 104 -9.54 -20.88 11.48
CA VAL A 104 -9.86 -22.25 11.92
C VAL A 104 -8.65 -23.16 11.70
N THR A 105 -8.76 -24.43 12.09
CA THR A 105 -7.64 -25.38 12.06
C THR A 105 -7.32 -25.98 10.68
N LYS A 106 -8.16 -25.76 9.67
CA LYS A 106 -7.96 -26.30 8.30
C LYS A 106 -8.58 -25.36 7.27
N VAL A 107 -7.95 -25.22 6.11
CA VAL A 107 -8.58 -24.60 4.94
C VAL A 107 -9.43 -25.60 4.15
N ALA A 108 -10.37 -25.10 3.36
CA ALA A 108 -11.14 -25.93 2.43
C ALA A 108 -10.22 -26.52 1.34
N HIS A 109 -10.54 -27.71 0.83
CA HIS A 109 -9.75 -28.36 -0.22
C HIS A 109 -9.69 -27.55 -1.51
N GLN A 110 -10.75 -26.79 -1.83
CA GLN A 110 -10.78 -25.85 -2.95
C GLN A 110 -9.66 -24.80 -2.84
N TRP A 111 -9.27 -24.39 -1.62
CA TRP A 111 -8.18 -23.47 -1.42
C TRP A 111 -6.83 -24.09 -1.80
N ILE A 112 -6.63 -25.36 -1.45
CA ILE A 112 -5.42 -26.11 -1.84
C ILE A 112 -5.35 -26.24 -3.36
N GLU A 113 -6.47 -26.57 -4.02
CA GLU A 113 -6.56 -26.64 -5.48
C GLU A 113 -6.24 -25.28 -6.13
N LYS A 114 -6.88 -24.22 -5.69
CA LYS A 114 -6.68 -22.86 -6.23
C LYS A 114 -5.29 -22.30 -5.97
N SER A 115 -4.62 -22.73 -4.90
CA SER A 115 -3.23 -22.34 -4.63
C SER A 115 -2.29 -22.72 -5.78
N LEU A 116 -2.55 -23.83 -6.49
CA LEU A 116 -1.74 -24.30 -7.61
C LEU A 116 -1.78 -23.37 -8.83
N LEU A 117 -2.66 -22.38 -8.84
CA LEU A 117 -2.68 -21.33 -9.85
C LEU A 117 -1.70 -20.19 -9.55
N MET A 118 -1.15 -20.16 -8.33
CA MET A 118 -0.28 -19.10 -7.84
C MET A 118 1.19 -19.54 -7.82
N ASP A 119 2.09 -18.63 -8.11
CA ASP A 119 3.54 -18.85 -8.01
C ASP A 119 4.04 -18.63 -6.58
N ARG A 120 3.31 -17.82 -5.80
CA ARG A 120 3.54 -17.58 -4.37
C ARG A 120 2.29 -17.05 -3.69
N ILE A 121 2.22 -17.23 -2.37
CA ILE A 121 1.08 -16.80 -1.56
C ILE A 121 1.58 -15.92 -0.42
N VAL A 122 0.89 -14.80 -0.19
CA VAL A 122 1.15 -13.88 0.91
C VAL A 122 0.03 -13.95 1.94
N THR A 123 0.40 -14.05 3.21
CA THR A 123 -0.53 -14.04 4.35
C THR A 123 -0.10 -12.98 5.38
N PRO A 124 -1.05 -12.42 6.15
CA PRO A 124 -0.73 -11.37 7.13
C PRO A 124 -0.19 -11.92 8.45
N SER A 125 -0.18 -13.24 8.66
CA SER A 125 0.30 -13.87 9.88
C SER A 125 0.89 -15.26 9.63
N GLN A 126 1.78 -15.67 10.54
CA GLN A 126 2.35 -17.02 10.54
C GLN A 126 1.27 -18.08 10.75
N PHE A 127 0.28 -17.79 11.62
CA PHE A 127 -0.88 -18.65 11.83
C PHE A 127 -1.60 -18.97 10.51
N ALA A 128 -1.91 -17.95 9.70
CA ALA A 128 -2.61 -18.14 8.42
C ALA A 128 -1.76 -18.98 7.44
N ALA A 129 -0.45 -18.75 7.39
CA ALA A 129 0.47 -19.55 6.58
C ALA A 129 0.51 -21.01 7.05
N ASP A 130 0.68 -21.24 8.35
CA ASP A 130 0.82 -22.59 8.94
C ASP A 130 -0.44 -23.43 8.71
N ILE A 131 -1.62 -22.86 8.93
CA ILE A 131 -2.89 -23.56 8.73
C ILE A 131 -3.02 -23.97 7.25
N TYR A 132 -2.69 -23.08 6.34
CA TYR A 132 -2.81 -23.36 4.91
C TYR A 132 -1.80 -24.43 4.47
N GLN A 133 -0.52 -24.29 4.80
CA GLN A 133 0.55 -25.24 4.46
C GLN A 133 0.39 -26.61 5.11
N ASN A 134 -0.22 -26.68 6.30
CA ASN A 134 -0.38 -27.93 7.03
C ASN A 134 -1.69 -28.66 6.74
N THR A 135 -2.62 -28.03 6.04
CA THR A 135 -3.86 -28.71 5.59
C THR A 135 -3.52 -29.77 4.56
N LYS A 136 -3.96 -31.00 4.83
CA LYS A 136 -3.86 -32.14 3.93
C LYS A 136 -5.18 -32.37 3.24
N CYS A 137 -5.17 -32.78 1.98
CA CYS A 137 -6.33 -33.19 1.22
C CYS A 137 -6.05 -34.43 0.37
N SER A 138 -7.11 -35.13 -0.05
CA SER A 138 -7.01 -36.26 -0.97
C SER A 138 -7.04 -35.77 -2.42
N VAL A 139 -6.02 -36.11 -3.19
CA VAL A 139 -5.92 -35.78 -4.61
C VAL A 139 -5.74 -37.08 -5.40
N LYS A 140 -6.52 -37.23 -6.47
CA LYS A 140 -6.38 -38.34 -7.41
C LYS A 140 -5.55 -37.92 -8.61
N SER A 141 -4.50 -38.67 -8.92
CA SER A 141 -3.72 -38.47 -10.14
C SER A 141 -4.60 -38.81 -11.38
N ASN A 142 -4.66 -37.89 -12.34
CA ASN A 142 -5.35 -38.13 -13.59
C ASN A 142 -4.61 -39.12 -14.52
N GLU A 143 -3.30 -39.27 -14.33
CA GLU A 143 -2.44 -40.12 -15.16
C GLU A 143 -2.41 -41.58 -14.63
N THR A 144 -2.22 -41.74 -13.33
CA THR A 144 -2.01 -43.06 -12.70
C THR A 144 -3.26 -43.61 -12.03
N GLY A 145 -4.25 -42.74 -11.72
CA GLY A 145 -5.43 -43.11 -10.92
C GLY A 145 -5.15 -43.26 -9.42
N GLU A 146 -3.91 -43.12 -8.98
CA GLU A 146 -3.51 -43.22 -7.57
C GLU A 146 -4.09 -42.08 -6.74
N ILE A 147 -4.46 -42.38 -5.48
CA ILE A 147 -4.97 -41.39 -4.53
C ILE A 147 -3.91 -41.09 -3.51
N ASN A 148 -3.50 -39.81 -3.45
CA ASN A 148 -2.65 -39.28 -2.38
C ASN A 148 -3.53 -38.57 -1.35
N ASN A 149 -3.65 -39.13 -0.15
CA ASN A 149 -4.47 -38.59 0.94
C ASN A 149 -3.73 -37.55 1.80
N ASP A 150 -2.44 -37.36 1.59
CA ASP A 150 -1.57 -36.47 2.35
C ASP A 150 -1.06 -35.28 1.52
N PHE A 151 -1.74 -34.95 0.43
CA PHE A 151 -1.34 -33.86 -0.45
C PHE A 151 -1.44 -32.53 0.29
N LYS A 152 -0.38 -31.74 0.23
CA LYS A 152 -0.29 -30.35 0.69
C LYS A 152 0.09 -29.47 -0.49
N THR A 153 -0.30 -28.21 -0.45
CA THR A 153 0.17 -27.26 -1.46
C THR A 153 1.70 -27.12 -1.45
N PRO A 154 2.36 -27.25 -2.62
CA PRO A 154 3.81 -27.02 -2.74
C PRO A 154 4.17 -25.54 -2.90
N VAL A 155 3.18 -24.65 -3.02
CA VAL A 155 3.38 -23.24 -3.30
C VAL A 155 4.04 -22.53 -2.10
N PRO A 156 5.07 -21.70 -2.30
CA PRO A 156 5.72 -20.98 -1.22
C PRO A 156 4.81 -19.92 -0.59
N PHE A 157 4.84 -19.82 0.74
CA PHE A 157 4.14 -18.81 1.53
C PHE A 157 5.12 -17.78 2.08
N HIS A 158 4.68 -16.53 2.05
CA HIS A 158 5.38 -15.39 2.62
C HIS A 158 4.48 -14.71 3.64
N VAL A 159 4.99 -14.49 4.84
CA VAL A 159 4.25 -13.76 5.88
C VAL A 159 4.67 -12.31 5.84
N VAL A 160 3.73 -11.43 5.50
CA VAL A 160 3.95 -9.98 5.49
C VAL A 160 2.88 -9.31 6.34
N HIS A 161 3.28 -8.87 7.53
CA HIS A 161 2.38 -8.22 8.49
C HIS A 161 1.97 -6.82 8.03
N TYR A 162 0.80 -6.35 8.49
CA TYR A 162 0.37 -4.98 8.23
C TYR A 162 1.31 -3.94 8.86
N PRO A 163 1.50 -2.80 8.19
CA PRO A 163 2.30 -1.70 8.72
C PRO A 163 1.57 -0.94 9.83
N TYR A 164 2.35 -0.37 10.75
CA TYR A 164 1.88 0.67 11.65
C TYR A 164 1.64 1.97 10.85
N LYS A 165 0.48 2.60 11.06
CA LYS A 165 0.12 3.89 10.45
C LYS A 165 0.69 5.02 11.29
N SER A 166 1.88 5.55 10.93
CA SER A 166 2.62 6.58 11.69
C SER A 166 2.07 7.99 11.51
N ASP A 167 1.47 8.28 10.35
CA ASP A 167 1.19 9.65 9.89
C ASP A 167 -0.21 10.14 10.24
N VAL A 168 -0.97 9.33 10.98
CA VAL A 168 -2.33 9.66 11.41
C VAL A 168 -2.29 10.68 12.56
N LYS A 169 -2.91 11.84 12.35
CA LYS A 169 -3.08 12.88 13.38
C LYS A 169 -4.40 12.67 14.10
N GLU A 170 -4.37 12.72 15.44
CA GLU A 170 -5.56 12.51 16.27
C GLU A 170 -6.61 13.59 16.03
N GLU A 171 -7.85 13.18 15.70
CA GLU A 171 -9.05 14.00 15.71
C GLU A 171 -9.97 13.55 16.86
N LYS A 172 -10.23 14.43 17.82
CA LYS A 172 -10.96 14.06 19.04
C LYS A 172 -12.43 13.75 18.77
N VAL A 173 -12.84 12.54 19.17
CA VAL A 173 -14.23 12.15 19.25
C VAL A 173 -14.75 12.41 20.67
N ASN A 174 -15.83 13.19 20.77
CA ASN A 174 -16.45 13.51 22.06
C ASN A 174 -17.31 12.32 22.54
N LEU A 175 -16.82 11.61 23.54
CA LEU A 175 -17.54 10.50 24.17
C LEU A 175 -18.01 10.90 25.57
N SER A 176 -19.32 10.83 25.80
CA SER A 176 -19.91 11.04 27.13
C SER A 176 -19.81 9.76 27.97
N LEU A 177 -18.61 9.46 28.45
CA LEU A 177 -18.37 8.29 29.32
C LEU A 177 -18.56 8.66 30.79
N GLU A 178 -19.47 7.96 31.45
CA GLU A 178 -19.84 8.22 32.87
C GLU A 178 -18.70 7.81 33.82
N TYR A 179 -18.00 6.72 33.52
CA TYR A 179 -16.95 6.18 34.38
C TYR A 179 -15.55 6.42 33.81
N ASP A 180 -14.56 6.45 34.70
CA ASP A 180 -13.14 6.66 34.34
C ASP A 180 -12.41 5.36 33.94
N PHE A 181 -13.04 4.21 34.11
CA PHE A 181 -12.52 2.93 33.67
C PHE A 181 -13.49 2.27 32.68
N ASN A 182 -13.13 2.33 31.41
CA ASN A 182 -13.89 1.69 30.34
C ASN A 182 -12.99 0.74 29.56
N PHE A 183 -13.59 -0.35 29.10
CA PHE A 183 -13.02 -1.22 28.10
C PHE A 183 -13.50 -0.82 26.71
N LEU A 184 -12.78 -1.25 25.66
CA LEU A 184 -13.13 -1.03 24.27
C LEU A 184 -13.17 -2.36 23.51
N THR A 185 -14.17 -2.54 22.68
CA THR A 185 -14.16 -3.57 21.63
C THR A 185 -14.53 -2.94 20.29
N VAL A 186 -13.86 -3.37 19.22
CA VAL A 186 -14.07 -2.90 17.84
C VAL A 186 -14.24 -4.11 16.94
N ALA A 187 -15.42 -4.27 16.34
CA ALA A 187 -15.71 -5.44 15.52
C ALA A 187 -16.90 -5.24 14.58
N GLN A 188 -16.93 -6.01 13.49
CA GLN A 188 -18.16 -6.32 12.81
C GLN A 188 -18.89 -7.41 13.63
N TRP A 189 -20.18 -7.21 13.92
CA TRP A 189 -20.97 -8.12 14.73
C TRP A 189 -21.36 -9.37 13.95
N GLY A 190 -20.53 -10.38 14.03
CA GLY A 190 -20.75 -11.69 13.40
C GLY A 190 -20.39 -12.83 14.35
N PRO A 191 -20.77 -14.06 14.01
CA PRO A 191 -20.56 -15.23 14.87
C PRO A 191 -19.11 -15.38 15.34
N ARG A 192 -18.15 -15.23 14.42
CA ARG A 192 -16.71 -15.37 14.73
C ARG A 192 -16.22 -14.38 15.79
N LYS A 193 -16.76 -13.18 15.85
CA LYS A 193 -16.34 -12.14 16.80
C LYS A 193 -16.88 -12.34 18.21
N ASN A 194 -17.86 -13.23 18.37
CA ASN A 194 -18.39 -13.67 19.67
C ASN A 194 -18.87 -12.52 20.59
N ILE A 195 -19.44 -11.47 19.99
CA ILE A 195 -19.83 -10.23 20.69
C ILE A 195 -20.91 -10.48 21.74
N ASN A 196 -21.84 -11.42 21.47
CA ASN A 196 -22.90 -11.75 22.43
C ASN A 196 -22.33 -12.21 23.78
N ASN A 197 -21.38 -13.14 23.75
CA ASN A 197 -20.70 -13.61 24.95
C ASN A 197 -19.82 -12.52 25.57
N LEU A 198 -19.09 -11.75 24.77
CA LEU A 198 -18.27 -10.65 25.28
C LEU A 198 -19.09 -9.67 26.12
N VAL A 199 -20.23 -9.20 25.59
CA VAL A 199 -21.11 -8.25 26.28
C VAL A 199 -21.74 -8.90 27.50
N THR A 200 -22.27 -10.11 27.39
CA THR A 200 -22.92 -10.85 28.49
C THR A 200 -21.91 -11.08 29.63
N TRP A 201 -20.74 -11.63 29.33
CA TRP A 201 -19.71 -11.94 30.34
C TRP A 201 -19.15 -10.67 31.01
N PHE A 202 -19.05 -9.55 30.25
CA PHE A 202 -18.68 -8.26 30.80
C PHE A 202 -19.74 -7.77 31.82
N VAL A 203 -21.02 -7.80 31.45
CA VAL A 203 -22.11 -7.36 32.35
C VAL A 203 -22.21 -8.23 33.60
N GLU A 204 -22.11 -9.54 33.46
CA GLU A 204 -22.12 -10.47 34.59
C GLU A 204 -20.94 -10.25 35.54
N GLU A 205 -19.77 -9.88 35.01
CA GLU A 205 -18.59 -9.63 35.84
C GLU A 205 -18.66 -8.31 36.61
N PHE A 206 -19.21 -7.26 36.00
CA PHE A 206 -19.20 -5.92 36.56
C PHE A 206 -20.59 -5.39 36.89
N ILE A 207 -21.55 -6.28 37.13
CA ILE A 207 -22.97 -5.93 37.28
C ILE A 207 -23.23 -4.83 38.32
N ASP A 208 -22.50 -4.83 39.41
CA ASP A 208 -22.61 -3.90 40.57
C ASP A 208 -21.47 -2.85 40.62
N GLN A 209 -20.65 -2.75 39.58
CA GLN A 209 -19.46 -1.91 39.58
C GLN A 209 -19.55 -0.74 38.57
N GLU A 210 -18.83 0.33 38.88
CA GLU A 210 -18.67 1.52 38.04
C GLU A 210 -17.61 1.29 36.97
N VAL A 211 -17.95 0.50 35.94
CA VAL A 211 -17.10 0.14 34.81
C VAL A 211 -17.89 0.23 33.53
N GLY A 212 -17.28 0.73 32.46
CA GLY A 212 -17.91 0.84 31.16
C GLY A 212 -17.31 -0.09 30.10
N LEU A 213 -18.11 -0.37 29.07
CA LEU A 213 -17.69 -1.04 27.86
C LEU A 213 -18.13 -0.20 26.66
N VAL A 214 -17.19 0.29 25.88
CA VAL A 214 -17.42 0.97 24.61
C VAL A 214 -17.39 -0.07 23.48
N CYS A 215 -18.52 -0.24 22.83
CA CYS A 215 -18.71 -1.16 21.73
C CYS A 215 -18.74 -0.40 20.40
N LYS A 216 -17.61 -0.28 19.69
CA LYS A 216 -17.55 0.23 18.33
C LYS A 216 -17.92 -0.89 17.37
N LEU A 217 -19.19 -1.00 17.05
CA LEU A 217 -19.78 -2.14 16.34
C LEU A 217 -20.59 -1.72 15.11
N GLN A 218 -20.57 -2.56 14.10
CA GLN A 218 -21.49 -2.57 12.97
C GLN A 218 -21.89 -4.02 12.66
N VAL A 219 -23.07 -4.23 12.09
CA VAL A 219 -23.50 -5.58 11.67
C VAL A 219 -23.07 -5.83 10.21
N HIS A 220 -23.44 -4.93 9.30
CA HIS A 220 -23.11 -5.03 7.87
C HIS A 220 -22.45 -3.75 7.34
N LYS A 221 -23.17 -2.62 7.38
CA LYS A 221 -22.77 -1.33 6.83
C LYS A 221 -22.81 -0.26 7.90
N ASN A 222 -22.03 0.80 7.75
CA ASN A 222 -22.03 1.94 8.68
C ASN A 222 -23.18 2.93 8.40
N CYS A 223 -24.40 2.44 8.15
CA CYS A 223 -25.57 3.27 7.85
C CYS A 223 -26.57 3.31 9.02
N TYR A 224 -27.54 4.24 8.95
CA TYR A 224 -28.53 4.43 10.00
C TYR A 224 -29.39 3.18 10.26
N MET A 225 -29.74 2.42 9.22
CA MET A 225 -30.51 1.18 9.37
C MET A 225 -29.71 0.11 10.11
N ASP A 226 -28.43 -0.03 9.80
CA ASP A 226 -27.53 -0.96 10.48
C ASP A 226 -27.36 -0.60 11.97
N ARG A 227 -27.32 0.71 12.28
CA ARG A 227 -27.34 1.19 13.67
C ARG A 227 -28.58 0.71 14.42
N GLY A 228 -29.73 0.74 13.78
CA GLY A 228 -30.99 0.24 14.37
C GLY A 228 -30.89 -1.24 14.72
N VAL A 229 -30.32 -2.05 13.85
CA VAL A 229 -30.10 -3.49 14.05
C VAL A 229 -29.13 -3.73 15.21
N ALA A 230 -27.96 -3.09 15.19
CA ALA A 230 -26.95 -3.21 16.25
C ALA A 230 -27.50 -2.78 17.61
N HIS A 231 -28.25 -1.66 17.64
CA HIS A 231 -28.90 -1.17 18.87
C HIS A 231 -29.95 -2.15 19.41
N ALA A 232 -30.80 -2.72 18.53
CA ALA A 232 -31.82 -3.69 18.95
C ALA A 232 -31.19 -4.98 19.52
N GLN A 233 -30.13 -5.50 18.89
CA GLN A 233 -29.39 -6.65 19.39
C GLN A 233 -28.78 -6.37 20.77
N LEU A 234 -28.09 -5.22 20.92
CA LEU A 234 -27.49 -4.84 22.18
C LEU A 234 -28.54 -4.66 23.31
N LYS A 235 -29.63 -3.98 22.96
CA LYS A 235 -30.77 -3.80 23.89
C LYS A 235 -31.34 -5.13 24.35
N GLY A 236 -31.49 -6.10 23.44
CA GLY A 236 -31.96 -7.46 23.78
C GLY A 236 -31.05 -8.19 24.76
N LEU A 237 -29.71 -8.10 24.58
CA LEU A 237 -28.74 -8.69 25.51
C LEU A 237 -28.83 -8.03 26.89
N LEU A 238 -28.91 -6.70 26.94
CA LEU A 238 -28.92 -5.92 28.17
C LEU A 238 -30.26 -5.97 28.95
N ALA A 239 -31.36 -6.34 28.29
CA ALA A 239 -32.68 -6.47 28.93
C ALA A 239 -32.70 -7.54 30.03
N LYS A 240 -31.79 -8.51 30.02
CA LYS A 240 -31.64 -9.54 31.05
C LYS A 240 -31.02 -9.02 32.34
N TYR A 241 -30.47 -7.80 32.33
CA TYR A 241 -29.73 -7.21 33.44
C TYR A 241 -30.22 -5.76 33.70
N PRO A 242 -31.50 -5.54 34.10
CA PRO A 242 -32.07 -4.19 34.20
C PRO A 242 -31.39 -3.34 35.28
N ASP A 243 -30.99 -3.95 36.40
CA ASP A 243 -30.46 -3.25 37.59
C ASP A 243 -28.93 -3.12 37.59
N ARG A 244 -28.26 -3.42 36.43
CA ARG A 244 -26.83 -3.32 36.32
C ARG A 244 -26.32 -1.90 36.57
N LYS A 245 -25.25 -1.77 37.33
CA LYS A 245 -24.53 -0.50 37.53
C LYS A 245 -23.57 -0.21 36.39
N CYS A 246 -22.89 -1.25 35.84
CA CYS A 246 -21.98 -1.12 34.70
C CYS A 246 -22.70 -0.55 33.46
N LYS A 247 -21.96 0.19 32.64
CA LYS A 247 -22.50 0.84 31.42
C LYS A 247 -21.95 0.16 30.15
N VAL A 248 -22.81 0.04 29.15
CA VAL A 248 -22.43 -0.42 27.83
C VAL A 248 -22.84 0.64 26.82
N TYR A 249 -21.87 1.16 26.05
CA TYR A 249 -22.05 2.22 25.08
C TYR A 249 -21.95 1.67 23.68
N LEU A 250 -22.91 1.95 22.81
CA LEU A 250 -22.83 1.62 21.39
C LEU A 250 -22.29 2.82 20.61
N LEU A 251 -21.14 2.65 19.98
CA LEU A 251 -20.59 3.58 19.02
C LEU A 251 -20.74 2.94 17.63
N HIS A 252 -21.59 3.53 16.78
CA HIS A 252 -21.88 3.03 15.44
C HIS A 252 -21.67 4.13 14.41
N GLY A 253 -21.29 3.75 13.21
CA GLY A 253 -21.00 4.64 12.09
C GLY A 253 -19.56 4.53 11.64
N HIS A 254 -19.23 5.16 10.51
CA HIS A 254 -17.85 5.25 10.05
C HIS A 254 -17.08 6.24 10.93
N LEU A 255 -15.90 5.87 11.32
CA LEU A 255 -14.90 6.75 11.93
C LEU A 255 -13.67 6.71 11.05
N LYS A 256 -13.09 7.89 10.80
CA LYS A 256 -11.81 8.03 10.13
C LYS A 256 -10.68 7.45 10.98
N ASP A 257 -9.53 7.20 10.38
CA ASP A 257 -8.35 6.72 11.13
C ASP A 257 -7.96 7.69 12.26
N GLU A 258 -8.08 9.00 12.04
CA GLU A 258 -7.83 10.08 13.02
C GLU A 258 -8.78 10.01 14.21
N GLU A 259 -10.06 9.75 13.95
CA GLU A 259 -11.10 9.59 14.98
C GLU A 259 -10.93 8.25 15.72
N MET A 260 -10.62 7.17 15.00
CA MET A 260 -10.31 5.86 15.62
C MET A 260 -9.11 5.96 16.55
N LEU A 261 -8.07 6.71 16.14
CA LEU A 261 -6.91 6.97 16.98
C LEU A 261 -7.30 7.61 18.32
N SER A 262 -8.28 8.53 18.33
CA SER A 262 -8.74 9.17 19.57
C SER A 262 -9.44 8.20 20.53
N LEU A 263 -10.08 7.12 20.02
CA LEU A 263 -10.64 6.08 20.87
C LEU A 263 -9.55 5.30 21.62
N TYR A 264 -8.49 4.92 20.89
CA TYR A 264 -7.38 4.17 21.48
C TYR A 264 -6.54 5.02 22.44
N LYS A 265 -6.53 6.36 22.28
CA LYS A 265 -5.83 7.31 23.15
C LYS A 265 -6.69 7.91 24.25
N ASN A 266 -7.98 7.64 24.27
CA ASN A 266 -8.90 8.23 25.27
C ASN A 266 -8.53 7.81 26.70
N ASP A 267 -8.33 8.80 27.57
CA ASP A 267 -7.88 8.58 28.96
C ASP A 267 -8.87 7.75 29.81
N LYS A 268 -10.16 7.73 29.46
CA LYS A 268 -11.17 6.93 30.15
C LYS A 268 -11.28 5.50 29.59
N ILE A 269 -10.68 5.21 28.42
CA ILE A 269 -10.64 3.87 27.82
C ILE A 269 -9.32 3.21 28.20
N LYS A 270 -9.37 2.14 28.96
CA LYS A 270 -8.18 1.56 29.62
C LYS A 270 -7.63 0.31 28.94
N ALA A 271 -8.47 -0.52 28.33
CA ALA A 271 -8.04 -1.76 27.71
C ALA A 271 -8.97 -2.19 26.57
N PHE A 272 -8.38 -2.87 25.59
CA PHE A 272 -9.10 -3.51 24.50
C PHE A 272 -9.52 -4.93 24.87
N LEU A 273 -10.78 -5.30 24.56
CA LEU A 273 -11.33 -6.64 24.78
C LEU A 273 -11.68 -7.32 23.48
N THR A 274 -11.38 -8.61 23.39
CA THR A 274 -11.95 -9.49 22.37
C THR A 274 -12.11 -10.92 22.88
N THR A 275 -13.20 -11.56 22.48
CA THR A 275 -13.48 -12.98 22.69
C THR A 275 -13.64 -13.69 21.35
N THR A 276 -12.94 -13.20 20.33
CA THR A 276 -13.01 -13.75 18.97
C THR A 276 -12.66 -15.24 18.94
N HIS A 277 -13.34 -16.00 18.08
CA HIS A 277 -13.00 -17.40 17.80
C HIS A 277 -11.75 -17.54 16.92
N GLY A 278 -11.18 -16.44 16.43
CA GLY A 278 -9.94 -16.37 15.66
C GLY A 278 -9.82 -15.09 14.83
N GLU A 279 -8.59 -14.74 14.50
CA GLU A 279 -8.23 -13.61 13.64
C GLU A 279 -7.19 -14.04 12.61
N GLY A 280 -7.35 -13.64 11.36
CA GLY A 280 -6.30 -13.79 10.35
C GLY A 280 -5.07 -12.95 10.69
N PHE A 281 -5.29 -11.72 11.20
CA PHE A 281 -4.29 -10.85 11.79
C PHE A 281 -4.84 -10.14 13.04
N GLY A 282 -6.00 -9.47 12.93
CA GLY A 282 -6.63 -8.76 14.04
C GLY A 282 -6.31 -7.27 14.05
N LEU A 283 -6.62 -6.54 12.96
CA LEU A 283 -6.34 -5.11 12.82
C LEU A 283 -6.76 -4.26 14.01
N PRO A 284 -7.99 -4.38 14.60
CA PRO A 284 -8.34 -3.58 15.77
C PRO A 284 -7.50 -3.89 17.01
N ILE A 285 -7.04 -5.12 17.17
CA ILE A 285 -6.11 -5.51 18.26
C ILE A 285 -4.74 -4.89 18.00
N PHE A 286 -4.27 -4.92 16.75
CA PHE A 286 -3.02 -4.33 16.33
C PHE A 286 -3.01 -2.81 16.57
N ASP A 287 -4.09 -2.11 16.21
CA ASP A 287 -4.23 -0.68 16.46
C ASP A 287 -4.19 -0.36 17.97
N ALA A 288 -4.84 -1.18 18.81
CA ALA A 288 -4.76 -1.04 20.26
C ALA A 288 -3.32 -1.18 20.77
N VAL A 289 -2.58 -2.18 20.29
CA VAL A 289 -1.16 -2.38 20.63
C VAL A 289 -0.30 -1.21 20.19
N CYS A 290 -0.48 -0.75 18.96
CA CYS A 290 0.26 0.39 18.39
C CYS A 290 0.03 1.70 19.19
N ASN A 291 -1.08 1.79 19.93
CA ASN A 291 -1.42 2.92 20.78
C ASN A 291 -1.20 2.66 22.28
N ASP A 292 -0.33 1.71 22.61
CA ASP A 292 0.06 1.38 23.98
C ASP A 292 -1.14 0.99 24.88
N MET A 293 -2.24 0.48 24.30
CA MET A 293 -3.42 0.04 25.03
C MET A 293 -3.26 -1.41 25.51
N PRO A 294 -3.51 -1.72 26.78
CA PRO A 294 -3.57 -3.11 27.24
C PRO A 294 -4.62 -3.92 26.48
N VAL A 295 -4.28 -5.15 26.12
CA VAL A 295 -5.15 -6.06 25.37
C VAL A 295 -5.51 -7.28 26.22
N ILE A 296 -6.78 -7.71 26.11
CA ILE A 296 -7.30 -8.98 26.65
C ILE A 296 -7.84 -9.76 25.44
N ALA A 297 -7.20 -10.89 25.12
CA ALA A 297 -7.52 -11.68 23.93
C ALA A 297 -7.26 -13.18 24.14
N PRO A 298 -7.93 -14.09 23.40
CA PRO A 298 -7.59 -15.50 23.37
C PRO A 298 -6.14 -15.75 22.95
N ASP A 299 -5.49 -16.75 23.55
CA ASP A 299 -4.12 -17.12 23.20
C ASP A 299 -4.07 -18.04 21.97
N TRP A 300 -4.74 -17.62 20.88
CA TRP A 300 -4.86 -18.41 19.66
C TRP A 300 -5.09 -17.53 18.43
N SER A 301 -4.47 -17.88 17.31
CA SER A 301 -4.60 -17.31 15.96
C SER A 301 -3.67 -16.13 15.63
N GLY A 302 -3.90 -15.46 14.50
CA GLY A 302 -2.94 -14.56 13.85
C GLY A 302 -2.49 -13.34 14.66
N HIS A 303 -3.27 -12.89 15.64
CA HIS A 303 -2.88 -11.77 16.49
C HIS A 303 -1.72 -12.11 17.46
N LEU A 304 -1.36 -13.38 17.59
CA LEU A 304 -0.22 -13.76 18.42
C LEU A 304 1.11 -13.27 17.85
N ASP A 305 1.21 -13.06 16.56
CA ASP A 305 2.42 -12.58 15.89
C ASP A 305 2.91 -11.22 16.43
N PHE A 306 1.99 -10.40 16.94
CA PHE A 306 2.32 -9.08 17.48
C PHE A 306 1.99 -8.89 18.97
N LEU A 307 1.41 -9.89 19.64
CA LEU A 307 1.14 -9.85 21.09
C LEU A 307 2.27 -10.46 21.93
N TYR A 308 3.25 -11.07 21.29
CA TYR A 308 4.46 -11.55 21.91
C TYR A 308 5.66 -10.68 21.53
N MET A 309 6.56 -10.49 22.47
CA MET A 309 7.78 -9.71 22.27
C MET A 309 9.02 -10.51 22.71
N PRO A 310 10.11 -10.51 21.92
CA PRO A 310 11.36 -11.09 22.35
C PRO A 310 11.93 -10.33 23.55
N THR A 311 12.18 -11.04 24.65
CA THR A 311 12.75 -10.48 25.87
C THR A 311 14.02 -11.23 26.26
N LYS A 312 15.07 -10.51 26.64
CA LYS A 312 16.31 -11.11 27.12
C LYS A 312 16.17 -11.44 28.61
N SER A 313 16.43 -12.70 28.99
CA SER A 313 16.54 -13.10 30.39
C SER A 313 17.83 -12.54 31.01
N LYS A 314 17.91 -12.50 32.34
CA LYS A 314 19.15 -12.14 33.07
C LYS A 314 20.36 -12.97 32.64
N LYS A 315 20.16 -14.17 32.09
CA LYS A 315 21.21 -15.08 31.58
C LYS A 315 21.47 -14.93 30.07
N GLY A 316 21.00 -13.85 29.43
CA GLY A 316 21.21 -13.55 28.00
C GLY A 316 20.34 -14.36 27.01
N LYS A 317 19.54 -15.34 27.47
CA LYS A 317 18.67 -16.13 26.59
C LYS A 317 17.46 -15.30 26.19
N THR A 318 17.18 -15.22 24.89
CA THR A 318 15.96 -14.58 24.34
C THR A 318 14.78 -15.56 24.46
N LYS A 319 13.65 -15.08 24.97
CA LYS A 319 12.37 -15.80 25.00
C LYS A 319 11.26 -14.84 24.55
N ASN A 320 10.30 -15.34 23.79
CA ASN A 320 9.09 -14.61 23.48
C ASN A 320 8.19 -14.59 24.72
N LYS A 321 7.85 -13.38 25.18
CA LYS A 321 6.99 -13.13 26.34
C LYS A 321 5.66 -12.56 25.84
N ALA A 322 4.55 -13.12 26.32
CA ALA A 322 3.24 -12.53 26.13
C ALA A 322 3.18 -11.18 26.86
N MET A 323 2.79 -10.13 26.14
CA MET A 323 2.69 -8.74 26.63
C MET A 323 1.23 -8.28 26.77
N TYR A 324 0.29 -9.19 26.93
CA TYR A 324 -1.13 -8.99 27.01
C TYR A 324 -1.76 -9.94 28.04
N ALA A 325 -3.04 -9.75 28.36
CA ALA A 325 -3.79 -10.62 29.24
C ALA A 325 -4.42 -11.77 28.44
N LYS A 326 -3.89 -12.97 28.60
CA LYS A 326 -4.24 -14.18 27.85
C LYS A 326 -5.54 -14.78 28.36
N ILE A 327 -6.50 -15.00 27.49
CA ILE A 327 -7.71 -15.80 27.77
C ILE A 327 -7.41 -17.24 27.39
N ASP A 328 -7.66 -18.16 28.31
CA ASP A 328 -7.59 -19.58 28.04
C ASP A 328 -8.72 -20.00 27.10
N TYR A 329 -8.48 -21.03 26.30
CA TYR A 329 -9.42 -21.49 25.29
C TYR A 329 -9.39 -23.01 25.15
N THR A 330 -10.39 -23.55 24.46
CA THR A 330 -10.40 -24.89 23.89
C THR A 330 -10.68 -24.81 22.39
N LEU A 331 -10.32 -25.82 21.63
CA LEU A 331 -10.77 -25.93 20.24
C LEU A 331 -12.12 -26.65 20.20
N ALA A 332 -13.07 -26.08 19.48
CA ALA A 332 -14.40 -26.65 19.29
C ALA A 332 -14.75 -26.73 17.80
N PRO A 333 -15.57 -27.70 17.38
CA PRO A 333 -16.07 -27.76 16.01
C PRO A 333 -16.76 -26.46 15.61
N VAL A 334 -16.59 -26.04 14.37
CA VAL A 334 -17.33 -24.89 13.81
C VAL A 334 -18.83 -25.19 13.84
N PRO A 335 -19.68 -24.31 14.39
CA PRO A 335 -21.13 -24.50 14.41
C PRO A 335 -21.70 -24.64 12.99
N LYS A 336 -22.65 -25.55 12.81
CA LYS A 336 -23.23 -25.85 11.48
C LYS A 336 -23.81 -24.62 10.78
N GLU A 337 -24.39 -23.70 11.52
CA GLU A 337 -25.03 -22.48 11.04
C GLU A 337 -24.05 -21.44 10.49
N VAL A 338 -22.74 -21.59 10.77
CA VAL A 338 -21.70 -20.69 10.24
C VAL A 338 -20.82 -21.36 9.21
N VAL A 339 -21.03 -22.62 8.92
CA VAL A 339 -20.33 -23.33 7.84
C VAL A 339 -20.66 -22.65 6.51
N TRP A 340 -19.60 -22.39 5.75
CA TRP A 340 -19.68 -21.82 4.42
C TRP A 340 -18.90 -22.73 3.47
N ASP A 341 -19.64 -23.47 2.65
CA ASP A 341 -19.04 -24.45 1.76
C ASP A 341 -17.92 -23.87 0.90
N GLY A 342 -16.82 -24.64 0.80
CA GLY A 342 -15.61 -24.20 0.09
C GLY A 342 -14.80 -23.08 0.75
N VAL A 343 -15.20 -22.58 1.93
CA VAL A 343 -14.49 -21.53 2.68
C VAL A 343 -14.30 -21.93 4.13
N LEU A 344 -15.38 -22.08 4.89
CA LEU A 344 -15.36 -22.46 6.31
C LEU A 344 -15.98 -23.84 6.46
N ILE A 345 -15.14 -24.87 6.55
CA ILE A 345 -15.58 -26.26 6.49
C ILE A 345 -15.95 -26.84 7.85
N ALA A 346 -16.90 -27.76 7.86
CA ALA A 346 -17.42 -28.40 9.08
C ALA A 346 -16.36 -29.27 9.82
N GLU A 347 -15.37 -29.79 9.11
CA GLU A 347 -14.29 -30.62 9.65
C GLU A 347 -13.20 -29.81 10.34
N SER A 348 -13.33 -28.50 10.37
CA SER A 348 -12.41 -27.60 11.06
C SER A 348 -12.91 -27.26 12.46
N GLN A 349 -11.99 -26.75 13.25
CA GLN A 349 -12.26 -26.26 14.61
C GLN A 349 -11.80 -24.80 14.72
N TRP A 350 -12.43 -24.08 15.64
CA TRP A 350 -12.02 -22.73 16.00
C TRP A 350 -11.79 -22.60 17.51
N CYS A 351 -11.25 -21.48 17.94
CA CYS A 351 -11.03 -21.16 19.34
C CYS A 351 -12.37 -20.91 20.03
N GLU A 352 -12.61 -21.58 21.17
CA GLU A 352 -13.70 -21.29 22.10
C GLU A 352 -13.10 -20.69 23.37
N PRO A 353 -13.18 -19.35 23.56
CA PRO A 353 -12.66 -18.67 24.74
C PRO A 353 -13.39 -19.06 26.01
N GLN A 354 -12.65 -19.28 27.09
CA GLN A 354 -13.24 -19.68 28.38
C GLN A 354 -13.75 -18.46 29.15
N GLN A 355 -15.04 -18.47 29.47
CA GLN A 355 -15.72 -17.40 30.22
C GLN A 355 -15.01 -17.07 31.54
N GLY A 356 -14.66 -18.09 32.33
CA GLY A 356 -13.99 -17.90 33.62
C GLY A 356 -12.65 -17.21 33.50
N SER A 357 -11.85 -17.63 32.51
CA SER A 357 -10.56 -16.99 32.21
C SER A 357 -10.74 -15.53 31.77
N PHE A 358 -11.68 -15.26 30.87
CA PHE A 358 -11.97 -13.90 30.41
C PHE A 358 -12.36 -12.96 31.58
N LYS A 359 -13.28 -13.39 32.46
CA LYS A 359 -13.70 -12.64 33.65
C LYS A 359 -12.53 -12.36 34.59
N ILE A 360 -11.68 -13.38 34.83
CA ILE A 360 -10.48 -13.22 35.65
C ILE A 360 -9.55 -12.17 35.05
N LYS A 361 -9.31 -12.22 33.72
CA LYS A 361 -8.40 -11.27 33.06
C LYS A 361 -8.92 -9.84 33.08
N MET A 362 -10.21 -9.61 32.95
CA MET A 362 -10.80 -8.28 33.12
C MET A 362 -10.55 -7.73 34.52
N ARG A 363 -10.77 -8.56 35.58
CA ARG A 363 -10.48 -8.16 36.98
C ARG A 363 -8.99 -7.86 37.20
N GLU A 364 -8.11 -8.72 36.69
CA GLU A 364 -6.66 -8.54 36.81
C GLU A 364 -6.20 -7.22 36.18
N VAL A 365 -6.65 -6.94 34.95
CA VAL A 365 -6.30 -5.70 34.24
C VAL A 365 -6.84 -4.47 34.97
N LYS A 366 -8.07 -4.52 35.49
CA LYS A 366 -8.64 -3.42 36.29
C LYS A 366 -7.85 -3.20 37.58
N LYS A 367 -7.53 -4.28 38.31
CA LYS A 367 -6.86 -4.23 39.62
C LYS A 367 -5.40 -3.78 39.53
N ASP A 368 -4.68 -4.24 38.51
CA ASP A 368 -3.23 -3.98 38.31
C ASP A 368 -2.97 -3.28 36.98
N TYR A 369 -3.77 -2.23 36.70
CA TYR A 369 -3.73 -1.50 35.44
C TYR A 369 -2.33 -0.97 35.09
N SER A 370 -1.60 -0.46 36.08
CA SER A 370 -0.28 0.14 35.86
C SER A 370 0.74 -0.86 35.28
N ARG A 371 0.70 -2.11 35.71
CA ARG A 371 1.55 -3.19 35.16
C ARG A 371 1.19 -3.48 33.71
N PHE A 372 -0.09 -3.71 33.43
CA PHE A 372 -0.54 -3.98 32.05
C PHE A 372 -0.26 -2.80 31.12
N LYS A 373 -0.46 -1.55 31.59
CA LYS A 373 -0.12 -0.36 30.81
C LYS A 373 1.38 -0.23 30.55
N SER A 374 2.24 -0.61 31.53
CA SER A 374 3.69 -0.63 31.35
C SER A 374 4.11 -1.68 30.29
N ASP A 375 3.54 -2.90 30.35
CA ASP A 375 3.83 -3.94 29.36
C ASP A 375 3.30 -3.54 27.97
N ALA A 376 2.10 -2.95 27.88
CA ALA A 376 1.55 -2.44 26.62
C ALA A 376 2.42 -1.35 25.97
N LYS A 377 2.98 -0.41 26.77
CA LYS A 377 3.92 0.61 26.28
C LYS A 377 5.19 -0.01 25.68
N LYS A 378 5.75 -1.04 26.34
CA LYS A 378 6.94 -1.73 25.82
C LYS A 378 6.64 -2.45 24.50
N LEU A 379 5.50 -3.14 24.47
CA LEU A 379 5.04 -3.84 23.27
C LEU A 379 4.77 -2.86 22.13
N GLY A 380 4.01 -1.80 22.39
CA GLY A 380 3.68 -0.79 21.38
C GLY A 380 4.92 -0.15 20.77
N LYS A 381 5.93 0.18 21.59
CA LYS A 381 7.21 0.68 21.08
C LYS A 381 7.88 -0.34 20.15
N TYR A 382 8.00 -1.60 20.59
CA TYR A 382 8.60 -2.67 19.80
C TYR A 382 7.86 -2.87 18.46
N ILE A 383 6.53 -2.87 18.48
CA ILE A 383 5.71 -3.08 17.28
C ILE A 383 5.86 -1.90 16.32
N ARG A 384 5.79 -0.66 16.77
CA ARG A 384 5.98 0.51 15.89
C ARG A 384 7.34 0.51 15.19
N GLU A 385 8.39 0.05 15.86
CA GLU A 385 9.74 -0.07 15.29
C GLU A 385 9.86 -1.27 14.31
N THR A 386 9.22 -2.39 14.62
CA THR A 386 9.33 -3.63 13.84
C THR A 386 8.39 -3.66 12.65
N PHE A 387 7.18 -3.07 12.80
CA PHE A 387 6.13 -3.04 11.80
C PHE A 387 6.00 -1.63 11.17
N SER A 388 7.10 -0.89 11.04
CA SER A 388 7.08 0.41 10.37
C SER A 388 6.66 0.28 8.91
N ALA A 389 6.02 1.33 8.39
CA ALA A 389 5.51 1.35 7.01
C ALA A 389 6.62 1.04 6.00
N ASP A 390 7.78 1.69 6.12
CA ASP A 390 8.91 1.49 5.20
C ASP A 390 9.35 0.02 5.12
N LYS A 391 9.49 -0.64 6.29
CA LYS A 391 9.88 -2.05 6.35
C LYS A 391 8.83 -2.95 5.71
N LYS A 392 7.55 -2.74 6.05
CA LYS A 392 6.48 -3.60 5.57
C LYS A 392 6.12 -3.36 4.11
N TYR A 393 6.27 -2.12 3.62
CA TYR A 393 6.14 -1.83 2.19
C TYR A 393 7.27 -2.46 1.39
N LYS A 394 8.52 -2.40 1.90
CA LYS A 394 9.66 -3.09 1.28
C LYS A 394 9.41 -4.60 1.20
N GLU A 395 9.12 -5.24 2.34
CA GLU A 395 8.83 -6.68 2.39
C GLU A 395 7.73 -7.09 1.40
N MET A 396 6.62 -6.35 1.37
CA MET A 396 5.51 -6.63 0.45
C MET A 396 5.95 -6.47 -1.00
N ALA A 397 6.56 -5.36 -1.36
CA ALA A 397 7.00 -5.07 -2.74
C ALA A 397 8.01 -6.11 -3.24
N GLU A 398 8.99 -6.49 -2.43
CA GLU A 398 9.99 -7.53 -2.77
C GLU A 398 9.36 -8.91 -2.95
N VAL A 399 8.42 -9.29 -2.08
CA VAL A 399 7.67 -10.54 -2.24
C VAL A 399 6.83 -10.50 -3.51
N LEU A 400 6.17 -9.39 -3.84
CA LEU A 400 5.37 -9.26 -5.06
C LEU A 400 6.23 -9.27 -6.31
N ALA A 401 7.41 -8.67 -6.29
CA ALA A 401 8.38 -8.70 -7.39
C ALA A 401 9.04 -10.08 -7.56
N GLY A 402 9.23 -10.82 -6.46
CA GLY A 402 10.03 -12.05 -6.41
C GLY A 402 11.53 -11.83 -6.43
N GLU A 403 11.96 -10.62 -6.12
CA GLU A 403 13.37 -10.20 -6.08
C GLU A 403 13.56 -9.07 -5.07
N SER A 404 14.81 -8.83 -4.66
CA SER A 404 15.14 -7.67 -3.82
C SER A 404 15.00 -6.37 -4.62
N LEU A 405 14.43 -5.35 -3.98
CA LEU A 405 14.20 -4.03 -4.57
C LEU A 405 15.08 -3.01 -3.85
N GLU A 406 16.25 -2.72 -4.41
CA GLU A 406 17.13 -1.69 -3.87
C GLU A 406 16.80 -0.34 -4.52
N LYS A 407 16.36 0.61 -3.72
CA LYS A 407 16.24 2.00 -4.16
C LYS A 407 17.62 2.58 -4.39
N ILE A 408 17.74 3.35 -5.47
CA ILE A 408 18.97 4.11 -5.73
C ILE A 408 19.03 5.26 -4.73
N ASP A 409 20.19 5.43 -4.11
CA ASP A 409 20.47 6.64 -3.36
C ASP A 409 20.60 7.80 -4.36
N LEU A 410 19.88 8.89 -4.13
CA LEU A 410 19.92 10.07 -5.01
C LEU A 410 21.34 10.66 -5.07
N THR A 411 22.19 10.40 -4.07
CA THR A 411 23.61 10.80 -4.09
C THR A 411 24.41 10.09 -5.16
N ASP A 412 24.01 8.88 -5.55
CA ASP A 412 24.69 8.08 -6.60
C ASP A 412 24.32 8.52 -8.03
N ILE A 413 23.27 9.33 -8.19
CA ILE A 413 22.88 9.85 -9.50
C ILE A 413 23.98 10.81 -10.00
N PRO A 414 24.56 10.54 -11.19
CA PRO A 414 25.52 11.44 -11.80
C PRO A 414 24.90 12.81 -12.13
N LYS A 415 25.75 13.79 -12.41
CA LYS A 415 25.30 15.11 -12.90
C LYS A 415 24.61 14.97 -14.25
N ILE A 416 23.49 15.69 -14.41
CA ILE A 416 22.65 15.70 -15.62
C ILE A 416 22.74 17.08 -16.26
N SER A 417 23.01 17.13 -17.57
CA SER A 417 22.93 18.35 -18.37
C SER A 417 21.63 18.33 -19.19
N ILE A 418 20.78 19.33 -18.96
CA ILE A 418 19.53 19.55 -19.67
C ILE A 418 19.85 20.51 -20.81
N ILE A 419 19.71 20.09 -22.06
CA ILE A 419 20.02 20.93 -23.23
C ILE A 419 18.72 21.48 -23.84
N THR A 420 18.69 22.80 -24.07
CA THR A 420 17.50 23.48 -24.57
C THR A 420 17.85 24.54 -25.60
N SER A 421 17.18 24.48 -26.75
CA SER A 421 17.20 25.56 -27.74
C SER A 421 16.08 26.54 -27.47
N VAL A 422 16.39 27.83 -27.45
CA VAL A 422 15.41 28.91 -27.23
C VAL A 422 15.22 29.70 -28.53
N PHE A 423 14.01 29.60 -29.10
CA PHE A 423 13.60 30.35 -30.28
C PHE A 423 12.09 30.46 -30.36
N ASN A 424 11.55 31.68 -30.47
CA ASN A 424 10.11 31.97 -30.50
C ASN A 424 9.31 31.31 -29.34
N GLY A 425 9.82 31.38 -28.13
CA GLY A 425 9.30 30.68 -26.97
C GLY A 425 8.59 31.56 -25.93
N ASP A 426 8.22 32.79 -26.26
CA ASP A 426 7.62 33.74 -25.31
C ASP A 426 6.43 33.17 -24.53
N ASP A 427 5.56 32.40 -25.21
CA ASP A 427 4.36 31.83 -24.60
C ASP A 427 4.65 30.62 -23.69
N HIS A 428 5.86 30.06 -23.71
CA HIS A 428 6.24 28.81 -23.04
C HIS A 428 7.34 28.98 -21.99
N ILE A 429 8.24 29.92 -22.18
CA ILE A 429 9.49 30.03 -21.41
C ILE A 429 9.30 30.12 -19.89
N GLU A 430 8.30 30.87 -19.40
CA GLU A 430 8.05 31.00 -17.96
C GLU A 430 7.67 29.65 -17.36
N HIS A 431 6.71 28.96 -17.99
CA HIS A 431 6.23 27.67 -17.55
C HIS A 431 7.29 26.56 -17.68
N PHE A 432 8.08 26.61 -18.75
CA PHE A 432 9.21 25.73 -18.95
C PHE A 432 10.23 25.89 -17.80
N MET A 433 10.64 27.10 -17.49
CA MET A 433 11.58 27.38 -16.42
C MET A 433 11.05 26.89 -15.08
N GLU A 434 9.76 27.12 -14.79
CA GLU A 434 9.11 26.59 -13.57
C GLU A 434 9.22 25.07 -13.46
N ASP A 435 8.92 24.33 -14.53
CA ASP A 435 9.00 22.87 -14.52
C ASP A 435 10.41 22.34 -14.30
N ILE A 436 11.39 22.96 -14.97
CA ILE A 436 12.77 22.50 -14.87
C ILE A 436 13.34 22.74 -13.48
N VAL A 437 13.16 23.94 -12.91
CA VAL A 437 13.72 24.25 -11.59
C VAL A 437 12.99 23.52 -10.44
N ASN A 438 11.77 23.04 -10.69
CA ASN A 438 10.98 22.27 -9.73
C ASN A 438 11.20 20.75 -9.85
N GLN A 439 12.11 20.28 -10.71
CA GLN A 439 12.50 18.87 -10.71
C GLN A 439 13.12 18.50 -9.36
N THR A 440 12.74 17.33 -8.83
CA THR A 440 13.15 16.86 -7.48
C THR A 440 14.65 16.88 -7.23
N ILE A 441 15.45 16.71 -8.28
CA ILE A 441 16.92 16.65 -8.20
C ILE A 441 17.61 17.85 -8.88
N PHE A 442 16.86 18.88 -9.31
CA PHE A 442 17.43 19.98 -10.11
C PHE A 442 18.61 20.63 -9.41
N LYS A 443 18.40 21.06 -8.18
CA LYS A 443 19.35 21.88 -7.43
C LYS A 443 20.68 21.19 -7.16
N GLU A 444 20.63 19.88 -6.89
CA GLU A 444 21.79 19.09 -6.48
C GLU A 444 22.46 18.37 -7.65
N LYS A 445 21.72 18.06 -8.72
CA LYS A 445 22.19 17.16 -9.75
C LYS A 445 22.10 17.68 -11.17
N CYS A 446 21.37 18.78 -11.44
CA CYS A 446 21.16 19.24 -12.81
C CYS A 446 21.89 20.54 -13.11
N GLU A 447 22.31 20.69 -14.37
CA GLU A 447 22.58 21.97 -15.00
C GLU A 447 21.68 22.13 -16.22
N LEU A 448 21.11 23.31 -16.39
CA LEU A 448 20.29 23.69 -17.54
C LEU A 448 21.12 24.56 -18.48
N ILE A 449 21.31 24.11 -19.71
CA ILE A 449 22.07 24.81 -20.75
C ILE A 449 21.06 25.35 -21.77
N LEU A 450 20.84 26.66 -21.72
CA LEU A 450 19.94 27.39 -22.61
C LEU A 450 20.74 28.10 -23.69
N ILE A 451 20.53 27.74 -24.95
CA ILE A 451 21.12 28.45 -26.08
C ILE A 451 20.02 29.17 -26.85
N ASN A 452 20.03 30.49 -26.76
CA ASN A 452 19.12 31.35 -27.50
C ASN A 452 19.65 31.51 -28.94
N ALA A 453 18.92 30.96 -29.90
CA ALA A 453 19.23 30.96 -31.31
C ALA A 453 18.83 32.29 -32.00
N ASN A 454 19.11 33.42 -31.36
CA ASN A 454 18.70 34.75 -31.79
C ASN A 454 17.20 34.93 -31.86
N SER A 455 16.49 34.46 -30.82
CA SER A 455 15.05 34.65 -30.75
C SER A 455 14.67 36.13 -30.76
N PRO A 456 13.62 36.52 -31.49
CA PRO A 456 13.16 37.91 -31.51
C PRO A 456 12.34 38.30 -30.29
N GLY A 457 11.98 37.37 -29.43
CA GLY A 457 11.12 37.57 -28.26
C GLY A 457 11.86 38.04 -27.01
N ASN A 458 11.15 38.01 -25.87
CA ASN A 458 11.63 38.53 -24.57
C ASN A 458 12.09 37.41 -23.62
N GLU A 459 12.32 36.19 -24.11
CA GLU A 459 12.67 35.01 -23.31
C GLU A 459 13.89 35.27 -22.41
N GLU A 460 14.85 36.08 -22.90
CA GLU A 460 16.07 36.43 -22.18
C GLU A 460 15.81 37.16 -20.85
N GLU A 461 14.79 38.00 -20.79
CA GLU A 461 14.40 38.67 -19.53
C GLU A 461 13.92 37.67 -18.48
N ILE A 462 13.12 36.70 -18.89
CA ILE A 462 12.62 35.65 -18.02
C ILE A 462 13.78 34.75 -17.56
N ILE A 463 14.60 34.28 -18.50
CA ILE A 463 15.76 33.43 -18.20
C ILE A 463 16.68 34.09 -17.18
N ASN A 464 16.96 35.39 -17.32
CA ASN A 464 17.85 36.12 -16.39
C ASN A 464 17.31 36.12 -14.95
N LYS A 465 15.99 36.20 -14.75
CA LYS A 465 15.38 36.09 -13.41
C LYS A 465 15.68 34.75 -12.75
N TYR A 466 15.71 33.68 -13.54
CA TYR A 466 16.03 32.33 -13.03
C TYR A 466 17.55 32.14 -12.84
N ILE A 467 18.39 32.74 -13.68
CA ILE A 467 19.84 32.73 -13.49
C ILE A 467 20.23 33.42 -12.15
N GLU A 468 19.62 34.54 -11.82
CA GLU A 468 19.85 35.22 -10.53
C GLU A 468 19.49 34.29 -9.34
N LYS A 469 18.49 33.46 -9.47
CA LYS A 469 17.99 32.54 -8.43
C LYS A 469 18.76 31.21 -8.37
N TYR A 470 19.29 30.75 -9.51
CA TYR A 470 19.99 29.48 -9.66
C TYR A 470 21.31 29.65 -10.46
N PRO A 471 22.25 30.49 -10.00
CA PRO A 471 23.44 30.85 -10.78
C PRO A 471 24.38 29.65 -11.04
N ASP A 472 24.38 28.64 -10.15
CA ASP A 472 25.23 27.47 -10.27
C ASP A 472 24.63 26.36 -11.17
N ASN A 473 23.34 26.49 -11.49
CA ASN A 473 22.61 25.45 -12.23
C ASN A 473 22.23 25.89 -13.66
N ILE A 474 22.26 27.18 -13.99
CA ILE A 474 21.79 27.65 -15.30
C ILE A 474 22.95 28.29 -16.07
N VAL A 475 23.18 27.76 -17.26
CA VAL A 475 24.16 28.29 -18.22
C VAL A 475 23.40 28.84 -19.42
N TYR A 476 23.57 30.10 -19.72
CA TYR A 476 22.89 30.80 -20.83
C TYR A 476 23.87 31.31 -21.87
N LYS A 477 23.52 31.15 -23.13
CA LYS A 477 24.27 31.71 -24.27
C LYS A 477 23.31 32.19 -25.33
N ARG A 478 23.47 33.47 -25.79
CA ARG A 478 22.78 34.00 -26.98
C ARG A 478 23.67 33.94 -28.18
N LEU A 479 23.13 33.56 -29.34
CA LEU A 479 23.80 33.55 -30.63
C LEU A 479 23.43 34.80 -31.43
N GLU A 480 24.24 35.16 -32.40
CA GLU A 480 23.97 36.28 -33.32
C GLU A 480 23.01 35.90 -34.46
N LYS A 481 22.87 34.61 -34.76
CA LYS A 481 21.99 34.07 -35.79
C LYS A 481 21.57 32.66 -35.41
N ASP A 482 20.42 32.21 -35.94
CA ASP A 482 19.96 30.85 -35.77
C ASP A 482 20.75 29.89 -36.70
N PRO A 483 21.53 28.92 -36.17
CA PRO A 483 22.23 27.91 -36.97
C PRO A 483 21.41 26.63 -37.21
N GLY A 484 20.19 26.57 -36.69
CA GLY A 484 19.33 25.37 -36.66
C GLY A 484 19.49 24.55 -35.39
N ILE A 485 18.41 23.79 -35.05
CA ILE A 485 18.26 23.11 -33.77
C ILE A 485 19.41 22.13 -33.44
N TYR A 486 19.86 21.31 -34.39
CA TYR A 486 20.91 20.34 -34.12
C TYR A 486 22.32 20.97 -33.96
N SER A 487 22.56 22.09 -34.62
CA SER A 487 23.76 22.89 -34.35
C SER A 487 23.74 23.46 -32.95
N VAL A 488 22.58 23.96 -32.48
CA VAL A 488 22.36 24.45 -31.10
C VAL A 488 22.56 23.31 -30.11
N TRP A 489 21.94 22.14 -30.33
CA TRP A 489 22.10 20.99 -29.44
C TRP A 489 23.56 20.49 -29.39
N ASN A 490 24.25 20.46 -30.52
CA ASN A 490 25.68 20.10 -30.59
C ASN A 490 26.56 21.06 -29.76
N MET A 491 26.26 22.37 -29.81
CA MET A 491 26.94 23.37 -28.96
C MET A 491 26.65 23.11 -27.48
N ALA A 492 25.39 22.78 -27.12
CA ALA A 492 25.01 22.49 -25.77
C ALA A 492 25.67 21.19 -25.24
N VAL A 493 25.79 20.15 -26.08
CA VAL A 493 26.55 18.93 -25.76
C VAL A 493 28.02 19.25 -25.45
N ASP A 494 28.65 20.18 -26.21
CA ASP A 494 30.03 20.62 -25.94
C ASP A 494 30.17 21.36 -24.61
N MET A 495 29.15 22.13 -24.23
CA MET A 495 29.12 22.88 -22.97
C MET A 495 28.75 22.00 -21.77
N ALA A 496 28.09 20.88 -21.99
CA ALA A 496 27.59 19.98 -20.95
C ALA A 496 28.72 19.38 -20.11
N THR A 497 28.58 19.42 -18.80
CA THR A 497 29.52 18.83 -17.84
C THR A 497 28.95 17.56 -17.17
N GLY A 498 27.66 17.27 -17.37
CA GLY A 498 26.99 16.10 -16.83
C GLY A 498 27.39 14.81 -17.55
N GLU A 499 27.34 13.70 -16.83
CA GLU A 499 27.52 12.36 -17.39
C GLU A 499 26.27 11.91 -18.19
N TYR A 500 25.11 12.38 -17.75
CA TYR A 500 23.84 12.16 -18.46
C TYR A 500 23.38 13.44 -19.14
N LEU A 501 22.80 13.28 -20.32
CA LEU A 501 22.18 14.34 -21.09
C LEU A 501 20.69 14.08 -21.25
N THR A 502 19.90 15.13 -21.31
CA THR A 502 18.51 15.12 -21.75
C THR A 502 18.23 16.41 -22.53
N ASN A 503 17.39 16.32 -23.56
CA ASN A 503 16.87 17.54 -24.19
C ASN A 503 15.53 17.89 -23.56
N ALA A 504 15.23 19.17 -23.52
CA ALA A 504 13.94 19.68 -23.09
C ALA A 504 13.49 20.80 -24.04
N ASN A 505 12.35 20.62 -24.68
CA ASN A 505 11.76 21.61 -25.56
C ASN A 505 10.92 22.59 -24.74
N LEU A 506 10.77 23.82 -25.21
CA LEU A 506 10.05 24.86 -24.47
C LEU A 506 8.55 24.59 -24.31
N ASP A 507 7.97 23.88 -25.27
CA ASP A 507 6.54 23.53 -25.35
C ASP A 507 6.18 22.21 -24.66
N ASP A 508 7.18 21.44 -24.20
CA ASP A 508 6.99 20.22 -23.44
C ASP A 508 6.99 20.48 -21.93
N ARG A 509 6.10 19.80 -21.19
CA ARG A 509 6.01 19.85 -19.73
C ARG A 509 6.50 18.56 -19.12
N HIS A 510 7.16 18.64 -17.97
CA HIS A 510 7.79 17.50 -17.31
C HIS A 510 7.14 17.19 -15.97
N ALA A 511 6.97 15.89 -15.66
CA ALA A 511 6.64 15.49 -14.31
C ALA A 511 7.74 15.93 -13.32
N PRO A 512 7.41 16.36 -12.09
CA PRO A 512 8.40 16.86 -11.13
C PRO A 512 9.55 15.91 -10.80
N TRP A 513 9.36 14.61 -11.04
CA TRP A 513 10.36 13.55 -10.80
C TRP A 513 10.92 12.92 -12.08
N ALA A 514 10.68 13.50 -13.25
CA ALA A 514 11.03 12.89 -14.52
C ALA A 514 12.52 12.57 -14.63
N TYR A 515 13.38 13.54 -14.34
CA TYR A 515 14.83 13.36 -14.47
C TYR A 515 15.41 12.43 -13.41
N GLU A 516 14.89 12.45 -12.20
CA GLU A 516 15.25 11.49 -11.15
C GLU A 516 15.00 10.04 -11.58
N LYS A 517 13.78 9.76 -12.09
CA LYS A 517 13.39 8.42 -12.53
C LYS A 517 14.19 7.93 -13.72
N GLN A 518 14.42 8.79 -14.71
CA GLN A 518 15.22 8.47 -15.90
C GLN A 518 16.68 8.19 -15.53
N ALA A 519 17.29 9.04 -14.72
CA ALA A 519 18.67 8.85 -14.25
C ALA A 519 18.82 7.58 -13.43
N ALA A 520 17.87 7.31 -12.53
CA ALA A 520 17.83 6.08 -11.77
C ALA A 520 17.69 4.83 -12.67
N ALA A 521 16.90 4.90 -13.74
CA ALA A 521 16.76 3.80 -14.70
C ALA A 521 18.06 3.51 -15.44
N LEU A 522 18.78 4.54 -15.90
CA LEU A 522 20.11 4.37 -16.51
C LEU A 522 21.12 3.80 -15.52
N LEU A 523 21.09 4.23 -14.27
CA LEU A 523 22.02 3.75 -13.25
C LEU A 523 21.79 2.27 -12.93
N ARG A 524 20.52 1.81 -12.85
CA ARG A 524 20.16 0.39 -12.69
C ARG A 524 20.51 -0.48 -13.88
N SER A 525 20.65 0.12 -15.07
CA SER A 525 20.89 -0.60 -16.33
C SER A 525 22.20 -0.16 -16.97
N PRO A 526 23.38 -0.60 -16.45
CA PRO A 526 24.67 -0.18 -16.99
C PRO A 526 24.90 -0.54 -18.45
N GLY A 527 24.17 -1.52 -18.98
CA GLY A 527 24.21 -1.92 -20.38
C GLY A 527 23.31 -1.10 -21.32
N SER A 528 22.50 -0.18 -20.78
CA SER A 528 21.64 0.72 -21.54
C SER A 528 22.28 2.09 -21.67
N ASP A 529 22.34 2.62 -22.89
CA ASP A 529 22.92 3.94 -23.14
C ASP A 529 21.86 5.06 -23.14
N LEU A 530 20.56 4.72 -23.32
CA LEU A 530 19.46 5.66 -23.41
C LEU A 530 18.20 5.10 -22.72
N VAL A 531 17.41 5.98 -22.10
CA VAL A 531 16.07 5.74 -21.56
C VAL A 531 15.10 6.76 -22.14
N TYR A 532 13.86 6.36 -22.35
CA TYR A 532 12.75 7.23 -22.74
C TYR A 532 11.51 6.94 -21.90
N ALA A 533 10.54 7.83 -21.91
CA ALA A 533 9.35 7.74 -21.07
C ALA A 533 8.08 7.88 -21.93
N ASP A 534 6.95 7.36 -21.41
CA ASP A 534 5.62 7.64 -21.95
C ASP A 534 5.22 9.09 -21.69
N MET A 535 4.23 9.61 -22.41
CA MET A 535 3.77 10.97 -22.26
C MET A 535 2.25 11.06 -22.14
N LEU A 536 1.78 12.09 -21.44
CA LEU A 536 0.37 12.49 -21.45
C LEU A 536 0.10 13.39 -22.66
N ILE A 537 -1.08 13.25 -23.25
CA ILE A 537 -1.54 14.13 -24.34
C ILE A 537 -2.53 15.13 -23.73
N THR A 538 -2.16 16.41 -23.76
CA THR A 538 -2.99 17.51 -23.25
C THR A 538 -3.64 18.29 -24.40
N GLU A 539 -4.73 19.00 -24.12
CA GLU A 539 -5.49 19.77 -25.12
C GLU A 539 -5.19 21.27 -25.06
N GLN A 540 -4.60 21.72 -23.95
CA GLN A 540 -4.25 23.13 -23.73
C GLN A 540 -2.72 23.26 -23.54
N PRO A 541 -2.12 24.35 -24.05
CA PRO A 541 -0.70 24.60 -23.81
C PRO A 541 -0.43 24.89 -22.32
N ASN A 542 0.80 24.62 -21.89
CA ASN A 542 1.32 24.95 -20.57
C ASN A 542 0.58 24.33 -19.37
N GLU A 543 -0.21 23.28 -19.56
CA GLU A 543 -0.83 22.55 -18.45
C GLU A 543 0.23 21.85 -17.58
N THR A 544 -0.03 21.78 -16.26
CA THR A 544 0.91 21.14 -15.32
C THR A 544 0.69 19.64 -15.24
N TRP A 545 1.68 18.90 -14.74
CA TRP A 545 1.54 17.46 -14.50
C TRP A 545 0.37 17.13 -13.57
N SER A 546 0.15 17.94 -12.53
CA SER A 546 -0.89 17.71 -11.52
C SER A 546 -2.28 18.19 -11.93
N ALA A 547 -2.38 19.06 -12.94
CA ALA A 547 -3.65 19.62 -13.42
C ALA A 547 -3.60 19.80 -14.94
N ASN A 548 -4.16 18.82 -15.65
CA ASN A 548 -4.13 18.81 -17.12
C ASN A 548 -5.39 18.16 -17.72
N SER A 549 -5.63 18.45 -18.99
CA SER A 549 -6.79 18.02 -19.77
C SER A 549 -6.65 16.61 -20.36
N SER A 550 -5.57 15.89 -20.08
CA SER A 550 -5.33 14.55 -20.66
C SER A 550 -6.41 13.54 -20.29
N ASN A 551 -7.08 13.72 -19.14
CA ASN A 551 -8.06 12.76 -18.60
C ASN A 551 -7.49 11.31 -18.56
N GLY A 552 -6.17 11.17 -18.32
CA GLY A 552 -5.46 9.89 -18.35
C GLY A 552 -5.14 9.39 -19.77
N LYS A 553 -5.37 10.19 -20.82
CA LYS A 553 -4.99 9.86 -22.19
C LYS A 553 -3.46 9.90 -22.30
N GLN A 554 -2.88 8.75 -22.45
CA GLN A 554 -1.45 8.53 -22.45
C GLN A 554 -1.01 7.96 -23.79
N TYR A 555 0.11 8.43 -24.32
CA TYR A 555 0.83 7.78 -25.40
C TYR A 555 1.88 6.86 -24.80
N ASN A 556 1.67 5.55 -24.95
CA ASN A 556 2.61 4.53 -24.50
C ASN A 556 3.52 4.16 -25.64
N PHE A 557 4.81 4.43 -25.50
CA PHE A 557 5.79 3.97 -26.45
C PHE A 557 5.99 2.46 -26.33
N PRO A 558 6.18 1.73 -27.45
CA PRO A 558 6.45 0.30 -27.38
C PRO A 558 7.79 0.03 -26.69
N ASP A 559 7.93 -1.16 -26.11
CA ASP A 559 9.23 -1.63 -25.64
C ASP A 559 10.26 -1.58 -26.76
N PHE A 560 11.50 -1.23 -26.38
CA PHE A 560 12.57 -1.08 -27.36
C PHE A 560 12.77 -2.36 -28.16
N SER A 561 12.74 -2.22 -29.48
CA SER A 561 13.27 -3.18 -30.43
C SER A 561 13.85 -2.44 -31.61
N TYR A 562 14.86 -3.01 -32.24
CA TYR A 562 15.48 -2.42 -33.43
C TYR A 562 14.49 -2.28 -34.59
N ASP A 563 13.53 -3.19 -34.69
CA ASP A 563 12.52 -3.13 -35.75
C ASP A 563 11.48 -2.04 -35.45
N ASN A 564 11.08 -1.83 -34.19
CA ASN A 564 10.22 -0.72 -33.80
C ASN A 564 10.92 0.62 -34.03
N LEU A 565 12.22 0.74 -33.71
CA LEU A 565 12.97 1.98 -33.90
C LEU A 565 13.06 2.39 -35.38
N LYS A 566 13.09 1.44 -36.32
CA LYS A 566 13.05 1.74 -37.77
C LYS A 566 11.70 2.31 -38.23
N MET A 567 10.63 2.09 -37.45
CA MET A 567 9.28 2.48 -37.83
C MET A 567 8.81 3.75 -37.13
N VAL A 568 9.30 4.00 -35.92
CA VAL A 568 8.87 5.11 -35.07
C VAL A 568 10.05 5.64 -34.26
N ASN A 569 10.19 6.97 -34.18
CA ASN A 569 11.10 7.61 -33.22
C ASN A 569 10.55 7.41 -31.80
N MET A 570 11.01 6.34 -31.13
CA MET A 570 10.51 6.01 -29.77
C MET A 570 11.04 6.96 -28.69
N PRO A 571 12.27 7.52 -28.77
CA PRO A 571 12.75 8.49 -27.78
C PRO A 571 12.14 9.88 -27.91
N HIS A 572 11.13 10.07 -28.69
CA HIS A 572 10.55 11.32 -29.20
C HIS A 572 10.52 12.48 -28.20
N ALA A 573 10.07 12.25 -26.96
CA ALA A 573 9.94 13.31 -25.95
C ALA A 573 10.92 13.10 -24.79
N ALA A 574 11.79 14.06 -24.58
CA ALA A 574 12.70 14.15 -23.42
C ALA A 574 13.40 12.80 -23.07
N PRO A 575 14.13 12.17 -23.99
CA PRO A 575 14.96 11.02 -23.66
C PRO A 575 16.11 11.46 -22.75
N MET A 576 16.63 10.54 -21.95
CA MET A 576 17.89 10.74 -21.22
C MET A 576 18.90 9.70 -21.67
N TRP A 577 20.13 10.14 -21.93
CA TRP A 577 21.19 9.26 -22.44
C TRP A 577 22.55 9.54 -21.81
N ARG A 578 23.47 8.58 -21.94
CA ARG A 578 24.86 8.74 -21.50
C ARG A 578 25.60 9.67 -22.46
N LYS A 579 26.28 10.69 -21.97
CA LYS A 579 27.08 11.63 -22.80
C LYS A 579 28.11 10.89 -23.62
N SER A 580 28.66 9.79 -23.12
CA SER A 580 29.63 8.93 -23.83
C SER A 580 29.12 8.36 -25.16
N MET A 581 27.83 8.38 -25.46
CA MET A 581 27.29 8.05 -26.77
C MET A 581 27.85 8.98 -27.87
N HIS A 582 28.00 10.27 -27.55
CA HIS A 582 28.56 11.25 -28.48
C HIS A 582 30.04 11.02 -28.75
N ASP A 583 30.79 10.44 -27.82
CA ASP A 583 32.20 10.06 -28.05
C ASP A 583 32.28 8.84 -28.98
N LYS A 584 31.30 7.95 -28.91
CA LYS A 584 31.29 6.70 -29.67
C LYS A 584 30.67 6.82 -31.07
N TYR A 585 29.57 7.56 -31.15
CA TYR A 585 28.75 7.61 -32.38
C TYR A 585 28.77 8.98 -33.06
N GLY A 586 29.36 10.00 -32.47
CA GLY A 586 29.32 11.36 -32.95
C GLY A 586 28.14 12.17 -32.38
N LYS A 587 28.04 13.40 -32.87
CA LYS A 587 26.99 14.34 -32.49
C LYS A 587 25.81 14.28 -33.46
N PHE A 588 24.73 15.03 -33.15
CA PHE A 588 23.58 15.14 -34.03
C PHE A 588 23.99 15.63 -35.43
N ASN A 589 23.42 15.01 -36.46
CA ASN A 589 23.77 15.34 -37.85
C ASN A 589 22.99 16.59 -38.29
N GLU A 590 23.68 17.69 -38.42
CA GLU A 590 23.12 19.00 -38.77
C GLU A 590 22.50 19.10 -40.17
N LYS A 591 22.69 18.08 -41.01
CA LYS A 591 22.08 18.01 -42.34
C LYS A 591 20.57 17.71 -42.29
N TYR A 592 20.12 17.09 -41.22
CA TYR A 592 18.69 16.81 -41.01
C TYR A 592 17.99 18.01 -40.39
N GLY A 593 16.90 18.46 -41.04
CA GLY A 593 16.14 19.61 -40.53
C GLY A 593 15.24 19.29 -39.32
N SER A 594 14.76 18.05 -39.22
CA SER A 594 13.76 17.65 -38.23
C SER A 594 13.84 16.18 -37.78
N ALA A 595 14.86 15.43 -38.13
CA ALA A 595 14.97 14.01 -37.83
C ALA A 595 16.38 13.58 -37.39
N GLY A 596 17.24 14.52 -36.98
CA GLY A 596 18.60 14.24 -36.54
C GLY A 596 18.69 13.61 -35.15
N ASP A 597 17.61 13.66 -34.40
CA ASP A 597 17.44 12.97 -33.14
C ASP A 597 17.07 11.48 -33.28
N TRP A 598 16.58 11.10 -34.47
CA TRP A 598 16.24 9.70 -34.78
C TRP A 598 17.43 8.93 -35.35
N GLU A 599 18.40 9.59 -36.01
CA GLU A 599 19.58 8.97 -36.56
C GLU A 599 20.52 8.41 -35.47
#